data_5dca548cc6224765b230cc175a6b0385
#
_entry.id   5dca548cc6224765b230cc175a6b0385
#
_cell.length_a   1.000
_cell.length_b   1.000
_cell.length_c   1.000
_cell.angle_alpha   90.00
_cell.angle_beta   90.00
_cell.angle_gamma   90.00
#
_symmetry.space_group_name_H-M   'P 1'
#
loop_
_entity.id
_entity.type
_entity.pdbx_description
1 polymer ?
#
loop_
_entity_poly.entity_id
_entity_poly.type
_entity_poly.pdbx_seq_one_letter_code
_entity_poly.pdbx_strand_id
1 'polypeptide(L)'
;IIEKLIQLYNNKKYQELIIKALIELERYPNSYLIWNLLGAANLALDKPQEASLAFKRVTELNSEYAEGFNNLGVSLNRLSLYQDASEAYENAIKINPKNPEVFENLGSALMNNGEFERASAVLRKSIKLNPKNINALMYLGTALATQNKIEEAFEIFDSVVKLEPKNAEIHYNIGSIFQDIGSFENAVDAYSAAISLQYDYVDAWYNLGLTFRSQGNNAEAIKSFKKTIHLEPDHPEANHLLSALLGKTTKNAPKEYIERLFDSAANSFEDTLLSNLDYKIPKIITMLIREENSYKNFDSTLDLGCGTGLVGRELESTSQFIDGVDLSQSMLKKALEKNSYRNLINADLLEYLRKAHLDYDYFVAADVFIYIGDLSELFDLISSRNERTGKLVFSTEHSEIKGYHLEKSGRYSHSKSYIEALCKKYRFSINHFSTADLRKENGVFLKAGIYSLSF
;
A
#
# COMPACT_ATOMS: atom_id res chain seq x y z
N ILE A 1 -10.00 -36.42 26.83
CA ILE A 1 -9.51 -36.03 25.49
C ILE A 1 -9.47 -34.53 25.39
N ILE A 2 -10.62 -33.86 25.48
CA ILE A 2 -10.74 -32.37 25.33
C ILE A 2 -9.82 -31.64 26.30
N GLU A 3 -9.81 -32.03 27.59
CA GLU A 3 -8.92 -31.44 28.60
C GLU A 3 -7.42 -31.50 28.22
N LYS A 4 -6.98 -32.61 27.60
CA LYS A 4 -5.60 -32.74 27.12
C LYS A 4 -5.31 -31.83 25.95
N LEU A 5 -6.26 -31.66 25.04
CA LEU A 5 -6.14 -30.70 23.90
C LEU A 5 -6.12 -29.26 24.40
N ILE A 6 -6.94 -28.92 25.42
CA ILE A 6 -6.92 -27.61 26.07
C ILE A 6 -5.56 -27.34 26.74
N GLN A 7 -4.99 -28.35 27.42
CA GLN A 7 -3.66 -28.25 28.02
C GLN A 7 -2.58 -27.99 26.97
N LEU A 8 -2.66 -28.66 25.81
CA LEU A 8 -1.72 -28.40 24.71
C LEU A 8 -1.86 -26.98 24.16
N TYR A 9 -3.09 -26.46 24.02
CA TYR A 9 -3.35 -25.11 23.61
C TYR A 9 -2.74 -24.10 24.59
N ASN A 10 -3.03 -24.24 25.87
CA ASN A 10 -2.52 -23.36 26.94
C ASN A 10 -0.99 -23.40 27.04
N ASN A 11 -0.36 -24.56 26.74
CA ASN A 11 1.10 -24.73 26.68
C ASN A 11 1.71 -24.29 25.35
N LYS A 12 0.93 -23.66 24.44
CA LYS A 12 1.34 -23.20 23.08
C LYS A 12 1.90 -24.33 22.19
N LYS A 13 1.55 -25.57 22.45
CA LYS A 13 1.95 -26.77 21.68
C LYS A 13 0.97 -27.02 20.53
N TYR A 14 0.76 -25.99 19.69
CA TYR A 14 -0.29 -25.98 18.66
C TYR A 14 -0.12 -27.09 17.63
N GLN A 15 1.11 -27.37 17.17
CA GLN A 15 1.36 -28.44 16.20
C GLN A 15 1.01 -29.83 16.75
N GLU A 16 1.36 -30.11 18.03
CA GLU A 16 1.01 -31.35 18.69
C GLU A 16 -0.50 -31.48 18.91
N LEU A 17 -1.16 -30.34 19.21
CA LEU A 17 -2.62 -30.28 19.33
C LEU A 17 -3.28 -30.64 17.99
N ILE A 18 -2.84 -30.08 16.89
CA ILE A 18 -3.42 -30.31 15.54
C ILE A 18 -3.34 -31.80 15.21
N ILE A 19 -2.17 -32.42 15.38
CA ILE A 19 -2.00 -33.85 15.10
C ILE A 19 -2.95 -34.71 15.96
N LYS A 20 -3.03 -34.42 17.27
CA LYS A 20 -3.91 -35.18 18.19
C LYS A 20 -5.38 -34.93 17.91
N ALA A 21 -5.76 -33.66 17.60
CA ALA A 21 -7.12 -33.31 17.26
C ALA A 21 -7.58 -34.07 16.00
N LEU A 22 -6.76 -34.15 14.98
CA LEU A 22 -7.08 -34.89 13.75
C LEU A 22 -7.31 -36.37 14.00
N ILE A 23 -6.45 -37.01 14.82
CA ILE A 23 -6.60 -38.44 15.23
C ILE A 23 -7.92 -38.64 16.00
N GLU A 24 -8.24 -37.72 16.92
CA GLU A 24 -9.47 -37.85 17.71
C GLU A 24 -10.73 -37.57 16.88
N LEU A 25 -10.64 -36.71 15.83
CA LEU A 25 -11.73 -36.45 14.89
C LEU A 25 -12.09 -37.67 14.01
N GLU A 26 -11.15 -38.62 13.81
CA GLU A 26 -11.50 -39.91 13.17
C GLU A 26 -12.47 -40.72 14.02
N ARG A 27 -12.39 -40.61 15.36
CA ARG A 27 -13.26 -41.30 16.32
C ARG A 27 -14.52 -40.49 16.66
N TYR A 28 -14.39 -39.16 16.68
CA TYR A 28 -15.42 -38.22 17.11
C TYR A 28 -15.66 -37.12 16.08
N PRO A 29 -16.07 -37.44 14.83
CA PRO A 29 -16.14 -36.48 13.71
C PRO A 29 -17.14 -35.32 13.94
N ASN A 30 -18.11 -35.53 14.83
CA ASN A 30 -19.14 -34.55 15.17
C ASN A 30 -18.84 -33.77 16.47
N SER A 31 -17.64 -33.86 17.03
CA SER A 31 -17.27 -33.10 18.22
C SER A 31 -16.89 -31.66 17.85
N TYR A 32 -17.86 -30.75 17.94
CA TYR A 32 -17.60 -29.33 17.65
C TYR A 32 -16.52 -28.72 18.54
N LEU A 33 -16.33 -29.22 19.78
CA LEU A 33 -15.25 -28.76 20.68
C LEU A 33 -13.85 -29.12 20.16
N ILE A 34 -13.67 -30.31 19.57
CA ILE A 34 -12.39 -30.70 18.98
C ILE A 34 -12.13 -29.88 17.72
N TRP A 35 -13.13 -29.67 16.87
CA TRP A 35 -13.05 -28.78 15.72
C TRP A 35 -12.70 -27.34 16.12
N ASN A 36 -13.30 -26.82 17.21
CA ASN A 36 -12.99 -25.49 17.72
C ASN A 36 -11.54 -25.36 18.16
N LEU A 37 -11.03 -26.36 18.91
CA LEU A 37 -9.61 -26.37 19.32
C LEU A 37 -8.66 -26.50 18.12
N LEU A 38 -9.01 -27.29 17.11
CA LEU A 38 -8.26 -27.41 15.87
C LEU A 38 -8.20 -26.06 15.14
N GLY A 39 -9.34 -25.38 14.99
CA GLY A 39 -9.41 -24.07 14.39
C GLY A 39 -8.56 -23.03 15.15
N ALA A 40 -8.68 -22.99 16.48
CA ALA A 40 -7.93 -22.08 17.34
C ALA A 40 -6.41 -22.32 17.24
N ALA A 41 -5.96 -23.58 17.17
CA ALA A 41 -4.55 -23.90 16.99
C ALA A 41 -4.02 -23.47 15.60
N ASN A 42 -4.82 -23.62 14.54
CA ASN A 42 -4.47 -23.15 13.21
C ASN A 42 -4.37 -21.62 13.17
N LEU A 43 -5.31 -20.88 13.78
CA LEU A 43 -5.21 -19.43 13.90
C LEU A 43 -3.95 -18.98 14.64
N ALA A 44 -3.58 -19.68 15.71
CA ALA A 44 -2.38 -19.39 16.49
C ALA A 44 -1.08 -19.64 15.72
N LEU A 45 -1.13 -20.48 14.68
CA LEU A 45 -0.02 -20.76 13.75
C LEU A 45 -0.11 -19.94 12.45
N ASP A 46 -0.97 -18.93 12.43
CA ASP A 46 -1.22 -18.07 11.26
C ASP A 46 -1.65 -18.84 9.99
N LYS A 47 -2.55 -19.79 10.18
CA LYS A 47 -3.17 -20.61 9.13
C LYS A 47 -4.68 -20.34 9.05
N PRO A 48 -5.10 -19.15 8.59
CA PRO A 48 -6.50 -18.73 8.64
C PRO A 48 -7.40 -19.56 7.70
N GLN A 49 -6.89 -20.12 6.61
CA GLN A 49 -7.65 -20.99 5.72
C GLN A 49 -8.10 -22.26 6.43
N GLU A 50 -7.16 -22.99 7.04
CA GLU A 50 -7.44 -24.23 7.78
C GLU A 50 -8.31 -23.95 9.00
N ALA A 51 -8.10 -22.80 9.64
CA ALA A 51 -8.92 -22.37 10.77
C ALA A 51 -10.37 -22.12 10.35
N SER A 52 -10.61 -21.43 9.25
CA SER A 52 -11.94 -21.13 8.74
C SER A 52 -12.73 -22.41 8.40
N LEU A 53 -12.07 -23.39 7.80
CA LEU A 53 -12.68 -24.69 7.51
C LEU A 53 -13.08 -25.40 8.80
N ALA A 54 -12.22 -25.41 9.82
CA ALA A 54 -12.52 -26.03 11.12
C ALA A 54 -13.67 -25.32 11.83
N PHE A 55 -13.69 -23.98 11.88
CA PHE A 55 -14.76 -23.22 12.52
C PHE A 55 -16.08 -23.28 11.75
N LYS A 56 -16.05 -23.35 10.41
CA LYS A 56 -17.24 -23.64 9.62
C LYS A 56 -17.88 -24.96 10.05
N ARG A 57 -17.06 -25.99 10.25
CA ARG A 57 -17.55 -27.28 10.76
C ARG A 57 -18.12 -27.16 12.18
N VAL A 58 -17.55 -26.31 13.03
CA VAL A 58 -18.11 -25.99 14.36
C VAL A 58 -19.53 -25.43 14.24
N THR A 59 -19.74 -24.43 13.38
CA THR A 59 -21.05 -23.77 13.22
C THR A 59 -22.11 -24.69 12.59
N GLU A 60 -21.70 -25.64 11.73
CA GLU A 60 -22.57 -26.68 11.17
C GLU A 60 -23.00 -27.69 12.25
N LEU A 61 -22.10 -28.09 13.15
CA LEU A 61 -22.35 -29.08 14.20
C LEU A 61 -23.11 -28.51 15.40
N ASN A 62 -22.93 -27.22 15.69
CA ASN A 62 -23.60 -26.53 16.77
C ASN A 62 -23.93 -25.08 16.37
N SER A 63 -25.12 -24.89 15.83
CA SER A 63 -25.62 -23.57 15.37
C SER A 63 -25.93 -22.57 16.51
N GLU A 64 -25.95 -23.03 17.78
CA GLU A 64 -26.17 -22.18 18.95
C GLU A 64 -24.84 -21.80 19.67
N TYR A 65 -23.69 -22.14 19.08
CA TYR A 65 -22.39 -21.85 19.68
C TYR A 65 -21.81 -20.54 19.16
N ALA A 66 -22.14 -19.44 19.85
CA ALA A 66 -21.74 -18.08 19.45
C ALA A 66 -20.24 -17.91 19.25
N GLU A 67 -19.41 -18.56 20.09
CA GLU A 67 -17.94 -18.49 19.98
C GLU A 67 -17.44 -19.11 18.66
N GLY A 68 -18.09 -20.19 18.18
CA GLY A 68 -17.76 -20.80 16.89
C GLY A 68 -17.95 -19.84 15.72
N PHE A 69 -19.06 -19.09 15.72
CA PHE A 69 -19.32 -18.03 14.71
C PHE A 69 -18.34 -16.87 14.84
N ASN A 70 -18.03 -16.42 16.05
CA ASN A 70 -17.03 -15.38 16.26
C ASN A 70 -15.64 -15.81 15.71
N ASN A 71 -15.21 -17.02 16.03
CA ASN A 71 -13.93 -17.54 15.58
C ASN A 71 -13.87 -17.77 14.06
N LEU A 72 -14.99 -18.16 13.44
CA LEU A 72 -15.14 -18.19 11.99
C LEU A 72 -14.95 -16.81 11.41
N GLY A 73 -15.65 -15.79 11.96
CA GLY A 73 -15.51 -14.41 11.56
C GLY A 73 -14.06 -13.89 11.65
N VAL A 74 -13.36 -14.20 12.75
CA VAL A 74 -11.94 -13.84 12.93
C VAL A 74 -11.07 -14.46 11.82
N SER A 75 -11.29 -15.73 11.49
CA SER A 75 -10.53 -16.40 10.42
C SER A 75 -10.80 -15.80 9.05
N LEU A 76 -12.07 -15.50 8.73
CA LEU A 76 -12.48 -14.89 7.47
C LEU A 76 -11.97 -13.46 7.35
N ASN A 77 -11.96 -12.69 8.44
CA ASN A 77 -11.40 -11.33 8.48
C ASN A 77 -9.89 -11.33 8.17
N ARG A 78 -9.12 -12.31 8.72
CA ARG A 78 -7.70 -12.49 8.38
C ARG A 78 -7.47 -12.88 6.92
N LEU A 79 -8.44 -13.49 6.27
CA LEU A 79 -8.44 -13.82 4.84
C LEU A 79 -8.91 -12.64 3.97
N SER A 80 -9.20 -11.47 4.56
CA SER A 80 -9.80 -10.32 3.90
C SER A 80 -11.19 -10.60 3.27
N LEU A 81 -11.87 -11.66 3.71
CA LEU A 81 -13.24 -12.00 3.33
C LEU A 81 -14.22 -11.27 4.26
N TYR A 82 -14.22 -9.94 4.19
CA TYR A 82 -14.87 -9.07 5.17
C TYR A 82 -16.38 -9.20 5.21
N GLN A 83 -17.01 -9.42 4.06
CA GLN A 83 -18.47 -9.65 3.98
C GLN A 83 -18.86 -10.93 4.71
N ASP A 84 -18.18 -12.04 4.42
CA ASP A 84 -18.46 -13.34 5.06
C ASP A 84 -18.15 -13.29 6.59
N ALA A 85 -17.07 -12.55 6.96
CA ALA A 85 -16.74 -12.31 8.35
C ALA A 85 -17.87 -11.57 9.08
N SER A 86 -18.41 -10.52 8.45
CA SER A 86 -19.53 -9.74 9.01
C SER A 86 -20.76 -10.61 9.25
N GLU A 87 -21.12 -11.48 8.30
CA GLU A 87 -22.24 -12.42 8.46
C GLU A 87 -22.02 -13.40 9.61
N ALA A 88 -20.79 -13.91 9.76
CA ALA A 88 -20.44 -14.80 10.87
C ALA A 88 -20.56 -14.07 12.22
N TYR A 89 -20.06 -12.85 12.35
CA TYR A 89 -20.18 -12.05 13.57
C TYR A 89 -21.66 -11.69 13.88
N GLU A 90 -22.46 -11.37 12.87
CA GLU A 90 -23.90 -11.11 13.06
C GLU A 90 -24.63 -12.34 13.62
N ASN A 91 -24.26 -13.55 13.16
CA ASN A 91 -24.81 -14.78 13.71
C ASN A 91 -24.36 -14.99 15.16
N ALA A 92 -23.09 -14.73 15.49
CA ALA A 92 -22.62 -14.75 16.88
C ALA A 92 -23.40 -13.77 17.78
N ILE A 93 -23.68 -12.56 17.30
CA ILE A 93 -24.46 -11.54 18.01
C ILE A 93 -25.92 -11.96 18.23
N LYS A 94 -26.55 -12.60 17.24
CA LYS A 94 -27.93 -13.13 17.38
C LYS A 94 -28.01 -14.14 18.53
N ILE A 95 -27.01 -14.98 18.70
CA ILE A 95 -26.94 -15.98 19.75
C ILE A 95 -26.56 -15.36 21.11
N ASN A 96 -25.54 -14.51 21.12
CA ASN A 96 -25.07 -13.81 22.33
C ASN A 96 -24.95 -12.31 22.14
N PRO A 97 -26.03 -11.52 22.32
CA PRO A 97 -26.04 -10.07 22.08
C PRO A 97 -25.34 -9.24 23.17
N LYS A 98 -24.73 -9.87 24.18
CA LYS A 98 -24.09 -9.19 25.31
C LYS A 98 -22.56 -9.24 25.28
N ASN A 99 -21.96 -9.78 24.24
CA ASN A 99 -20.50 -9.86 24.09
C ASN A 99 -19.96 -8.62 23.35
N PRO A 100 -19.28 -7.67 24.02
CA PRO A 100 -18.77 -6.45 23.38
C PRO A 100 -17.68 -6.72 22.35
N GLU A 101 -16.90 -7.80 22.50
CA GLU A 101 -15.81 -8.17 21.59
C GLU A 101 -16.36 -8.53 20.19
N VAL A 102 -17.49 -9.24 20.12
CA VAL A 102 -18.07 -9.59 18.82
C VAL A 102 -18.56 -8.35 18.07
N PHE A 103 -19.12 -7.35 18.78
CA PHE A 103 -19.47 -6.06 18.17
C PHE A 103 -18.22 -5.29 17.70
N GLU A 104 -17.12 -5.33 18.46
CA GLU A 104 -15.84 -4.75 18.06
C GLU A 104 -15.31 -5.42 16.76
N ASN A 105 -15.27 -6.75 16.75
CA ASN A 105 -14.83 -7.54 15.59
C ASN A 105 -15.69 -7.27 14.34
N LEU A 106 -17.00 -7.19 14.50
CA LEU A 106 -17.92 -6.81 13.43
C LEU A 106 -17.64 -5.39 12.95
N GLY A 107 -17.43 -4.45 13.87
CA GLY A 107 -17.07 -3.08 13.53
C GLY A 107 -15.80 -2.99 12.71
N SER A 108 -14.75 -3.71 13.12
CA SER A 108 -13.49 -3.82 12.39
C SER A 108 -13.67 -4.42 10.98
N ALA A 109 -14.45 -5.50 10.84
CA ALA A 109 -14.73 -6.11 9.54
C ALA A 109 -15.49 -5.15 8.60
N LEU A 110 -16.50 -4.45 9.11
CA LEU A 110 -17.25 -3.43 8.36
C LEU A 110 -16.37 -2.24 7.95
N MET A 111 -15.46 -1.81 8.80
CA MET A 111 -14.46 -0.78 8.46
C MET A 111 -13.59 -1.21 7.27
N ASN A 112 -13.05 -2.42 7.33
CA ASN A 112 -12.23 -2.98 6.26
C ASN A 112 -13.01 -3.21 4.95
N ASN A 113 -14.34 -3.39 5.05
CA ASN A 113 -15.25 -3.49 3.91
C ASN A 113 -15.73 -2.12 3.38
N GLY A 114 -15.32 -1.00 4.01
CA GLY A 114 -15.73 0.35 3.63
C GLY A 114 -17.15 0.76 4.11
N GLU A 115 -17.77 0.00 4.98
CA GLU A 115 -19.15 0.22 5.47
C GLU A 115 -19.15 1.05 6.76
N PHE A 116 -18.62 2.26 6.70
CA PHE A 116 -18.30 3.10 7.87
C PHE A 116 -19.54 3.49 8.72
N GLU A 117 -20.71 3.70 8.10
CA GLU A 117 -21.96 4.01 8.80
C GLU A 117 -22.43 2.82 9.65
N ARG A 118 -22.40 1.61 9.08
CA ARG A 118 -22.75 0.39 9.81
C ARG A 118 -21.75 0.11 10.92
N ALA A 119 -20.45 0.29 10.62
CA ALA A 119 -19.39 0.14 11.61
C ALA A 119 -19.60 1.06 12.82
N SER A 120 -19.89 2.35 12.60
CA SER A 120 -20.14 3.29 13.69
C SER A 120 -21.32 2.85 14.56
N ALA A 121 -22.43 2.40 13.93
CA ALA A 121 -23.62 1.96 14.66
C ALA A 121 -23.34 0.72 15.53
N VAL A 122 -22.54 -0.20 15.03
CA VAL A 122 -22.15 -1.45 15.72
C VAL A 122 -21.16 -1.16 16.85
N LEU A 123 -20.14 -0.34 16.59
CA LEU A 123 -19.13 0.03 17.58
C LEU A 123 -19.72 0.81 18.77
N ARG A 124 -20.72 1.66 18.54
CA ARG A 124 -21.47 2.31 19.65
C ARG A 124 -22.15 1.27 20.55
N LYS A 125 -22.59 0.10 20.03
CA LYS A 125 -23.11 -0.98 20.87
C LYS A 125 -22.01 -1.66 21.68
N SER A 126 -20.83 -1.92 21.07
CA SER A 126 -19.66 -2.43 21.80
C SER A 126 -19.31 -1.53 22.98
N ILE A 127 -19.18 -0.22 22.73
CA ILE A 127 -18.81 0.77 23.73
C ILE A 127 -19.89 0.89 24.82
N LYS A 128 -21.18 0.77 24.49
CA LYS A 128 -22.26 0.73 25.48
C LYS A 128 -22.13 -0.46 26.42
N LEU A 129 -21.64 -1.61 25.95
CA LEU A 129 -21.40 -2.81 26.75
C LEU A 129 -20.07 -2.73 27.53
N ASN A 130 -19.04 -2.14 26.94
CA ASN A 130 -17.73 -1.93 27.56
C ASN A 130 -17.18 -0.52 27.23
N PRO A 131 -17.50 0.49 28.06
CA PRO A 131 -17.11 1.89 27.81
C PRO A 131 -15.59 2.16 27.85
N LYS A 132 -14.80 1.22 28.34
CA LYS A 132 -13.33 1.33 28.42
C LYS A 132 -12.60 0.56 27.33
N ASN A 133 -13.31 0.04 26.35
CA ASN A 133 -12.70 -0.67 25.23
C ASN A 133 -12.02 0.32 24.26
N ILE A 134 -10.72 0.48 24.42
CA ILE A 134 -9.91 1.41 23.63
C ILE A 134 -9.98 1.08 22.13
N ASN A 135 -9.91 -0.19 21.75
CA ASN A 135 -9.97 -0.58 20.34
C ASN A 135 -11.32 -0.19 19.70
N ALA A 136 -12.44 -0.47 20.39
CA ALA A 136 -13.75 -0.09 19.88
C ALA A 136 -13.91 1.43 19.77
N LEU A 137 -13.36 2.20 20.73
CA LEU A 137 -13.32 3.66 20.68
C LEU A 137 -12.46 4.15 19.51
N MET A 138 -11.27 3.60 19.31
CA MET A 138 -10.38 3.95 18.20
C MET A 138 -11.06 3.67 16.85
N TYR A 139 -11.64 2.48 16.67
CA TYR A 139 -12.38 2.15 15.46
C TYR A 139 -13.58 3.07 15.23
N LEU A 140 -14.32 3.43 16.28
CA LEU A 140 -15.44 4.38 16.17
C LEU A 140 -14.96 5.77 15.75
N GLY A 141 -13.91 6.28 16.38
CA GLY A 141 -13.30 7.56 16.03
C GLY A 141 -12.84 7.58 14.56
N THR A 142 -12.16 6.52 14.13
CA THR A 142 -11.74 6.35 12.71
C THR A 142 -12.94 6.31 11.77
N ALA A 143 -13.98 5.53 12.08
CA ALA A 143 -15.18 5.43 11.25
C ALA A 143 -15.89 6.79 11.12
N LEU A 144 -15.96 7.57 12.19
CA LEU A 144 -16.57 8.91 12.20
C LEU A 144 -15.72 9.90 11.40
N ALA A 145 -14.40 9.87 11.59
CA ALA A 145 -13.45 10.71 10.86
C ALA A 145 -13.53 10.47 9.34
N THR A 146 -13.57 9.21 8.92
CA THR A 146 -13.74 8.83 7.49
C THR A 146 -15.08 9.29 6.92
N GLN A 147 -16.15 9.36 7.75
CA GLN A 147 -17.45 9.93 7.37
C GLN A 147 -17.45 11.48 7.38
N ASN A 148 -16.31 12.13 7.58
CA ASN A 148 -16.16 13.58 7.75
C ASN A 148 -16.93 14.16 8.96
N LYS A 149 -17.18 13.34 9.99
CA LYS A 149 -17.79 13.76 11.28
C LYS A 149 -16.70 14.06 12.30
N ILE A 150 -15.91 15.10 12.00
CA ILE A 150 -14.64 15.38 12.68
C ILE A 150 -14.86 15.69 14.18
N GLU A 151 -15.88 16.48 14.52
CA GLU A 151 -16.18 16.87 15.89
C GLU A 151 -16.55 15.64 16.74
N GLU A 152 -17.39 14.76 16.23
CA GLU A 152 -17.74 13.52 16.93
C GLU A 152 -16.52 12.60 17.09
N ALA A 153 -15.69 12.47 16.05
CA ALA A 153 -14.46 11.69 16.12
C ALA A 153 -13.52 12.23 17.22
N PHE A 154 -13.41 13.56 17.31
CA PHE A 154 -12.58 14.20 18.32
C PHE A 154 -13.07 13.89 19.74
N GLU A 155 -14.37 13.94 20.02
CA GLU A 155 -14.95 13.56 21.31
C GLU A 155 -14.63 12.11 21.71
N ILE A 156 -14.64 11.20 20.71
CA ILE A 156 -14.29 9.80 20.93
C ILE A 156 -12.79 9.66 21.23
N PHE A 157 -11.92 10.29 20.45
CA PHE A 157 -10.46 10.26 20.70
C PHE A 157 -10.08 10.92 22.02
N ASP A 158 -10.74 12.02 22.42
CA ASP A 158 -10.55 12.61 23.74
C ASP A 158 -10.91 11.63 24.86
N SER A 159 -11.94 10.81 24.65
CA SER A 159 -12.29 9.74 25.59
C SER A 159 -11.20 8.67 25.68
N VAL A 160 -10.53 8.32 24.57
CA VAL A 160 -9.40 7.39 24.55
C VAL A 160 -8.21 7.99 25.30
N VAL A 161 -7.87 9.24 25.01
CA VAL A 161 -6.78 9.94 25.68
C VAL A 161 -7.01 10.05 27.19
N LYS A 162 -8.26 10.26 27.65
CA LYS A 162 -8.60 10.27 29.08
C LYS A 162 -8.40 8.91 29.74
N LEU A 163 -8.56 7.81 29.03
CA LEU A 163 -8.31 6.46 29.55
C LEU A 163 -6.81 6.17 29.70
N GLU A 164 -6.00 6.61 28.74
CA GLU A 164 -4.54 6.40 28.74
C GLU A 164 -3.77 7.69 28.40
N PRO A 165 -3.75 8.68 29.31
CA PRO A 165 -3.25 10.03 29.02
C PRO A 165 -1.73 10.12 28.81
N LYS A 166 -0.98 9.07 29.13
CA LYS A 166 0.48 9.01 28.96
C LYS A 166 0.94 8.06 27.87
N ASN A 167 0.03 7.55 27.07
CA ASN A 167 0.35 6.64 25.99
C ASN A 167 0.63 7.42 24.69
N ALA A 168 1.92 7.58 24.36
CA ALA A 168 2.35 8.27 23.15
C ALA A 168 1.84 7.62 21.86
N GLU A 169 1.70 6.30 21.84
CA GLU A 169 1.22 5.53 20.69
C GLU A 169 -0.24 5.88 20.34
N ILE A 170 -1.08 6.10 21.34
CA ILE A 170 -2.48 6.55 21.12
C ILE A 170 -2.49 7.88 20.37
N HIS A 171 -1.73 8.86 20.83
CA HIS A 171 -1.65 10.16 20.16
C HIS A 171 -1.07 10.04 18.75
N TYR A 172 -0.06 9.20 18.54
CA TYR A 172 0.51 8.91 17.23
C TYR A 172 -0.56 8.31 16.30
N ASN A 173 -1.30 7.30 16.74
CA ASN A 173 -2.36 6.66 15.96
C ASN A 173 -3.49 7.63 15.58
N ILE A 174 -3.90 8.50 16.52
CA ILE A 174 -4.87 9.57 16.26
C ILE A 174 -4.32 10.53 15.19
N GLY A 175 -3.05 10.91 15.28
CA GLY A 175 -2.38 11.75 14.29
C GLY A 175 -2.39 11.12 12.91
N SER A 176 -2.11 9.82 12.80
CA SER A 176 -2.16 9.08 11.54
C SER A 176 -3.56 9.09 10.93
N ILE A 177 -4.60 8.86 11.74
CA ILE A 177 -5.99 8.91 11.27
C ILE A 177 -6.33 10.30 10.71
N PHE A 178 -5.99 11.37 11.42
CA PHE A 178 -6.24 12.72 10.96
C PHE A 178 -5.43 13.08 9.71
N GLN A 179 -4.21 12.59 9.58
CA GLN A 179 -3.39 12.75 8.38
C GLN A 179 -4.02 12.07 7.17
N ASP A 180 -4.49 10.82 7.32
CA ASP A 180 -5.09 10.02 6.24
C ASP A 180 -6.37 10.66 5.68
N ILE A 181 -7.16 11.32 6.51
CA ILE A 181 -8.36 12.05 6.07
C ILE A 181 -8.08 13.50 5.66
N GLY A 182 -6.80 13.94 5.64
CA GLY A 182 -6.41 15.30 5.24
C GLY A 182 -6.67 16.39 6.30
N SER A 183 -7.00 16.02 7.54
CA SER A 183 -7.20 16.97 8.67
C SER A 183 -5.84 17.32 9.31
N PHE A 184 -5.00 18.02 8.56
CA PHE A 184 -3.59 18.22 8.90
C PHE A 184 -3.35 18.99 10.20
N GLU A 185 -4.21 19.93 10.57
CA GLU A 185 -4.07 20.68 11.84
C GLU A 185 -4.22 19.74 13.04
N ASN A 186 -5.26 18.91 13.03
CA ASN A 186 -5.48 17.91 14.09
C ASN A 186 -4.37 16.85 14.12
N ALA A 187 -3.83 16.48 12.96
CA ALA A 187 -2.69 15.57 12.87
C ALA A 187 -1.43 16.17 13.53
N VAL A 188 -1.12 17.45 13.25
CA VAL A 188 0.00 18.18 13.89
C VAL A 188 -0.13 18.17 15.40
N ASP A 189 -1.32 18.49 15.94
CA ASP A 189 -1.57 18.53 17.38
C ASP A 189 -1.38 17.15 18.02
N ALA A 190 -1.90 16.11 17.38
CA ALA A 190 -1.80 14.74 17.89
C ALA A 190 -0.35 14.22 17.86
N TYR A 191 0.40 14.41 16.75
CA TYR A 191 1.81 14.02 16.70
C TYR A 191 2.67 14.84 17.68
N SER A 192 2.37 16.13 17.87
CA SER A 192 3.08 16.96 18.85
C SER A 192 2.83 16.48 20.26
N ALA A 193 1.62 16.03 20.59
CA ALA A 193 1.31 15.41 21.87
C ALA A 193 2.07 14.08 22.06
N ALA A 194 2.12 13.21 21.05
CA ALA A 194 2.92 11.98 21.08
C ALA A 194 4.40 12.28 21.36
N ILE A 195 4.98 13.25 20.67
CA ILE A 195 6.38 13.69 20.83
C ILE A 195 6.62 14.30 22.23
N SER A 196 5.66 15.02 22.78
CA SER A 196 5.81 15.59 24.14
C SER A 196 5.83 14.51 25.22
N LEU A 197 5.17 13.37 24.99
CA LEU A 197 5.17 12.22 25.88
C LEU A 197 6.40 11.32 25.65
N GLN A 198 6.83 11.16 24.42
CA GLN A 198 7.98 10.36 24.02
C GLN A 198 8.83 11.14 23.00
N TYR A 199 9.84 11.86 23.47
CA TYR A 199 10.63 12.76 22.63
C TYR A 199 11.47 12.06 21.55
N ASP A 200 11.83 10.80 21.75
CA ASP A 200 12.57 9.95 20.83
C ASP A 200 11.68 9.10 19.91
N TYR A 201 10.40 9.43 19.78
CA TYR A 201 9.46 8.74 18.90
C TYR A 201 9.73 9.11 17.42
N VAL A 202 10.57 8.34 16.77
CA VAL A 202 11.08 8.59 15.40
C VAL A 202 9.93 8.75 14.41
N ASP A 203 8.98 7.78 14.40
CA ASP A 203 7.84 7.80 13.47
C ASP A 203 6.94 9.03 13.65
N ALA A 204 6.77 9.48 14.88
CA ALA A 204 5.97 10.68 15.15
C ALA A 204 6.65 11.95 14.60
N TRP A 205 7.98 12.08 14.72
CA TRP A 205 8.72 13.18 14.10
C TRP A 205 8.67 13.11 12.58
N TYR A 206 8.81 11.93 12.01
CA TYR A 206 8.74 11.73 10.56
C TYR A 206 7.36 12.12 10.01
N ASN A 207 6.28 11.59 10.60
CA ASN A 207 4.90 11.88 10.16
C ASN A 207 4.50 13.34 10.40
N LEU A 208 4.98 13.96 11.47
CA LEU A 208 4.84 15.40 11.70
C LEU A 208 5.50 16.20 10.54
N GLY A 209 6.69 15.78 10.10
CA GLY A 209 7.36 16.36 8.95
C GLY A 209 6.57 16.20 7.66
N LEU A 210 5.99 15.03 7.39
CA LEU A 210 5.11 14.78 6.25
C LEU A 210 3.86 15.66 6.30
N THR A 211 3.24 15.80 7.48
CA THR A 211 2.05 16.61 7.68
C THR A 211 2.34 18.10 7.41
N PHE A 212 3.43 18.65 7.93
CA PHE A 212 3.84 20.03 7.63
C PHE A 212 4.14 20.24 6.17
N ARG A 213 4.77 19.26 5.51
CA ARG A 213 5.02 19.32 4.06
C ARG A 213 3.71 19.37 3.28
N SER A 214 2.71 18.57 3.65
CA SER A 214 1.38 18.57 3.02
C SER A 214 0.65 19.91 3.20
N GLN A 215 0.87 20.61 4.30
CA GLN A 215 0.39 21.98 4.53
C GLN A 215 1.20 23.06 3.76
N GLY A 216 2.30 22.69 3.08
CA GLY A 216 3.22 23.65 2.46
C GLY A 216 4.17 24.34 3.46
N ASN A 217 4.14 23.96 4.73
CA ASN A 217 5.02 24.52 5.78
C ASN A 217 6.39 23.85 5.77
N ASN A 218 7.17 24.14 4.71
CA ASN A 218 8.47 23.52 4.49
C ASN A 218 9.48 23.79 5.62
N ALA A 219 9.36 24.91 6.33
CA ALA A 219 10.28 25.26 7.43
C ALA A 219 10.13 24.29 8.61
N GLU A 220 8.90 24.00 9.03
CA GLU A 220 8.64 23.04 10.12
C GLU A 220 8.88 21.60 9.67
N ALA A 221 8.56 21.26 8.41
CA ALA A 221 8.90 19.96 7.82
C ALA A 221 10.41 19.68 7.88
N ILE A 222 11.25 20.66 7.52
CA ILE A 222 12.72 20.56 7.61
C ILE A 222 13.18 20.31 9.06
N LYS A 223 12.59 21.00 10.05
CA LYS A 223 12.93 20.79 11.46
C LYS A 223 12.57 19.37 11.90
N SER A 224 11.39 18.90 11.55
CA SER A 224 10.91 17.57 11.91
C SER A 224 11.77 16.48 11.27
N PHE A 225 12.06 16.54 9.96
CA PHE A 225 12.96 15.57 9.30
C PHE A 225 14.39 15.61 9.85
N LYS A 226 14.94 16.78 10.17
CA LYS A 226 16.24 16.87 10.85
C LYS A 226 16.23 16.18 12.21
N LYS A 227 15.10 16.25 12.94
CA LYS A 227 14.95 15.58 14.22
C LYS A 227 14.85 14.07 14.04
N THR A 228 14.07 13.60 13.05
CA THR A 228 14.03 12.17 12.65
C THR A 228 15.44 11.64 12.40
N ILE A 229 16.22 12.33 11.54
CA ILE A 229 17.59 11.94 11.20
C ILE A 229 18.56 12.03 12.39
N HIS A 230 18.32 12.96 13.32
CA HIS A 230 19.12 13.01 14.54
C HIS A 230 18.89 11.79 15.43
N LEU A 231 17.66 11.28 15.48
CA LEU A 231 17.30 10.08 16.25
C LEU A 231 17.67 8.81 15.50
N GLU A 232 17.48 8.77 14.18
CA GLU A 232 17.79 7.66 13.30
C GLU A 232 18.54 8.18 12.06
N PRO A 233 19.90 8.22 12.09
CA PRO A 233 20.69 8.81 11.01
C PRO A 233 20.50 8.18 9.65
N ASP A 234 20.22 6.88 9.58
CA ASP A 234 20.06 6.11 8.36
C ASP A 234 18.60 6.00 7.89
N HIS A 235 17.67 6.85 8.41
CA HIS A 235 16.28 6.88 7.98
C HIS A 235 16.17 7.34 6.52
N PRO A 236 15.91 6.44 5.55
CA PRO A 236 16.11 6.73 4.13
C PRO A 236 15.14 7.78 3.61
N GLU A 237 13.85 7.66 3.98
CA GLU A 237 12.81 8.57 3.51
C GLU A 237 12.99 9.99 4.06
N ALA A 238 13.34 10.13 5.35
CA ALA A 238 13.58 11.44 5.95
C ALA A 238 14.80 12.15 5.32
N ASN A 239 15.88 11.40 5.04
CA ASN A 239 17.05 11.90 4.34
C ASN A 239 16.71 12.37 2.91
N HIS A 240 15.91 11.60 2.19
CA HIS A 240 15.48 11.93 0.83
C HIS A 240 14.62 13.19 0.80
N LEU A 241 13.59 13.25 1.63
CA LEU A 241 12.66 14.38 1.69
C LEU A 241 13.33 15.66 2.22
N LEU A 242 14.23 15.53 3.19
CA LEU A 242 15.03 16.65 3.66
C LEU A 242 15.94 17.18 2.54
N SER A 243 16.56 16.30 1.76
CA SER A 243 17.40 16.69 0.62
C SER A 243 16.58 17.43 -0.43
N ALA A 244 15.38 16.95 -0.75
CA ALA A 244 14.42 17.59 -1.64
C ALA A 244 14.07 19.02 -1.19
N LEU A 245 13.71 19.18 0.11
CA LEU A 245 13.35 20.50 0.65
C LEU A 245 14.52 21.47 0.75
N LEU A 246 15.75 20.96 0.87
CA LEU A 246 16.98 21.76 0.87
C LEU A 246 17.56 22.01 -0.53
N GLY A 247 16.93 21.49 -1.60
CA GLY A 247 17.41 21.60 -2.98
C GLY A 247 18.72 20.82 -3.25
N LYS A 248 18.95 19.74 -2.49
CA LYS A 248 20.12 18.86 -2.68
C LYS A 248 19.72 17.68 -3.53
N THR A 249 20.24 17.59 -4.75
CA THR A 249 19.96 16.47 -5.65
C THR A 249 20.73 15.23 -5.22
N THR A 250 20.01 14.12 -5.05
CA THR A 250 20.52 12.76 -4.83
C THR A 250 20.46 11.96 -6.14
N LYS A 251 21.06 10.76 -6.18
CA LYS A 251 21.02 9.93 -7.39
C LYS A 251 19.66 9.29 -7.65
N ASN A 252 19.09 8.68 -6.62
CA ASN A 252 17.82 7.95 -6.72
C ASN A 252 17.02 8.15 -5.44
N ALA A 253 15.71 8.00 -5.53
CA ALA A 253 14.86 7.85 -4.36
C ALA A 253 15.15 6.50 -3.66
N PRO A 254 15.05 6.41 -2.33
CA PRO A 254 15.20 5.14 -1.61
C PRO A 254 14.10 4.15 -2.01
N LYS A 255 14.43 2.87 -2.08
CA LYS A 255 13.46 1.81 -2.44
C LYS A 255 12.31 1.75 -1.43
N GLU A 256 12.63 1.84 -0.15
CA GLU A 256 11.66 1.81 0.95
C GLU A 256 10.66 2.96 0.85
N TYR A 257 11.12 4.14 0.41
CA TYR A 257 10.26 5.30 0.16
C TYR A 257 9.28 5.04 -1.00
N ILE A 258 9.78 4.49 -2.12
CA ILE A 258 8.95 4.19 -3.30
C ILE A 258 7.94 3.09 -2.96
N GLU A 259 8.38 2.00 -2.36
CA GLU A 259 7.54 0.85 -1.99
C GLU A 259 6.39 1.29 -1.07
N ARG A 260 6.70 2.00 0.03
CA ARG A 260 5.69 2.49 0.96
C ARG A 260 4.70 3.46 0.30
N LEU A 261 5.21 4.36 -0.56
CA LEU A 261 4.38 5.32 -1.29
C LEU A 261 3.34 4.62 -2.16
N PHE A 262 3.74 3.60 -2.91
CA PHE A 262 2.87 2.91 -3.84
C PHE A 262 2.02 1.82 -3.18
N ASP A 263 2.51 1.14 -2.16
CA ASP A 263 1.71 0.17 -1.41
C ASP A 263 0.52 0.85 -0.70
N SER A 264 0.73 2.03 -0.12
CA SER A 264 -0.34 2.80 0.51
C SER A 264 -1.35 3.35 -0.50
N ALA A 265 -0.90 3.71 -1.70
CA ALA A 265 -1.75 4.29 -2.73
C ALA A 265 -2.53 3.26 -3.56
N ALA A 266 -2.14 1.98 -3.58
CA ALA A 266 -2.58 0.99 -4.56
C ALA A 266 -4.11 0.88 -4.72
N ASN A 267 -4.88 1.00 -3.65
CA ASN A 267 -6.34 0.87 -3.69
C ASN A 267 -7.05 2.07 -4.31
N SER A 268 -6.52 3.27 -4.15
CA SER A 268 -7.12 4.52 -4.66
C SER A 268 -6.34 5.10 -5.85
N PHE A 269 -5.30 4.43 -6.31
CA PHE A 269 -4.33 4.96 -7.29
C PHE A 269 -5.00 5.35 -8.61
N GLU A 270 -5.78 4.46 -9.20
CA GLU A 270 -6.43 4.72 -10.49
C GLU A 270 -7.51 5.79 -10.35
N ASP A 271 -8.34 5.75 -9.31
CA ASP A 271 -9.37 6.74 -9.06
C ASP A 271 -8.74 8.13 -8.88
N THR A 272 -7.64 8.22 -8.14
CA THR A 272 -6.93 9.48 -7.92
C THR A 272 -6.30 10.00 -9.20
N LEU A 273 -5.60 9.15 -9.96
CA LEU A 273 -4.92 9.57 -11.19
C LEU A 273 -5.89 9.90 -12.31
N LEU A 274 -6.87 9.03 -12.59
CA LEU A 274 -7.74 9.15 -13.75
C LEU A 274 -8.84 10.19 -13.52
N SER A 275 -9.45 10.23 -12.31
CA SER A 275 -10.57 11.11 -12.02
C SER A 275 -10.13 12.49 -11.55
N ASN A 276 -9.08 12.57 -10.71
CA ASN A 276 -8.69 13.82 -10.07
C ASN A 276 -7.55 14.57 -10.77
N LEU A 277 -6.63 13.84 -11.46
CA LEU A 277 -5.41 14.41 -12.01
C LEU A 277 -5.38 14.44 -13.55
N ASP A 278 -6.42 13.98 -14.24
CA ASP A 278 -6.51 13.91 -15.72
C ASP A 278 -5.28 13.24 -16.36
N TYR A 279 -4.84 12.11 -15.79
CA TYR A 279 -3.62 11.43 -16.14
C TYR A 279 -3.71 10.72 -17.49
N LYS A 280 -2.88 11.12 -18.45
CA LYS A 280 -2.95 10.67 -19.85
C LYS A 280 -1.66 10.02 -20.35
N ILE A 281 -0.61 9.96 -19.55
CA ILE A 281 0.71 9.50 -20.00
C ILE A 281 0.70 8.08 -20.59
N PRO A 282 0.05 7.06 -19.99
CA PRO A 282 -0.04 5.73 -20.59
C PRO A 282 -0.62 5.78 -22.01
N LYS A 283 -1.70 6.52 -22.22
CA LYS A 283 -2.34 6.68 -23.54
C LYS A 283 -1.41 7.37 -24.54
N ILE A 284 -0.74 8.45 -24.13
CA ILE A 284 0.18 9.20 -25.02
C ILE A 284 1.33 8.30 -25.45
N ILE A 285 1.97 7.59 -24.52
CA ILE A 285 3.08 6.67 -24.80
C ILE A 285 2.63 5.55 -25.74
N THR A 286 1.50 4.91 -25.46
CA THR A 286 1.01 3.79 -26.25
C THR A 286 0.53 4.21 -27.63
N MET A 287 -0.04 5.42 -27.79
CA MET A 287 -0.34 5.98 -29.11
C MET A 287 0.93 6.22 -29.91
N LEU A 288 1.97 6.80 -29.30
CA LEU A 288 3.27 7.02 -29.96
C LEU A 288 3.86 5.69 -30.46
N ILE A 289 3.84 4.64 -29.61
CA ILE A 289 4.31 3.30 -30.00
C ILE A 289 3.53 2.76 -31.21
N ARG A 290 2.20 2.87 -31.20
CA ARG A 290 1.35 2.42 -32.30
C ARG A 290 1.63 3.17 -33.62
N GLU A 291 1.77 4.49 -33.54
CA GLU A 291 2.09 5.34 -34.68
C GLU A 291 3.47 4.99 -35.27
N GLU A 292 4.50 4.91 -34.45
CA GLU A 292 5.86 4.53 -34.87
C GLU A 292 5.94 3.13 -35.48
N ASN A 293 5.07 2.24 -35.06
CA ASN A 293 5.00 0.88 -35.59
C ASN A 293 3.98 0.75 -36.75
N SER A 294 3.46 1.88 -37.26
CA SER A 294 2.44 1.91 -38.32
C SER A 294 1.22 1.03 -38.01
N TYR A 295 0.82 0.99 -36.75
CA TYR A 295 -0.27 0.17 -36.19
C TYR A 295 -0.13 -1.34 -36.41
N LYS A 296 1.10 -1.84 -36.67
CA LYS A 296 1.39 -3.28 -36.76
C LYS A 296 1.69 -3.84 -35.39
N ASN A 297 1.43 -5.13 -35.23
CA ASN A 297 1.80 -5.84 -34.01
C ASN A 297 3.31 -6.05 -33.94
N PHE A 298 3.83 -6.13 -32.73
CA PHE A 298 5.22 -6.46 -32.41
C PHE A 298 5.26 -7.53 -31.32
N ASP A 299 6.43 -8.17 -31.12
CA ASP A 299 6.48 -9.39 -30.32
C ASP A 299 6.41 -9.09 -28.82
N SER A 300 7.28 -8.22 -28.30
CA SER A 300 7.52 -8.18 -26.87
C SER A 300 7.71 -6.77 -26.29
N THR A 301 7.13 -6.56 -25.10
CA THR A 301 7.28 -5.33 -24.32
C THR A 301 7.67 -5.66 -22.88
N LEU A 302 8.63 -4.90 -22.35
CA LEU A 302 8.89 -4.83 -20.92
C LEU A 302 8.37 -3.49 -20.36
N ASP A 303 7.36 -3.57 -19.50
CA ASP A 303 6.79 -2.42 -18.81
C ASP A 303 7.53 -2.22 -17.48
N LEU A 304 8.35 -1.20 -17.45
CA LEU A 304 9.22 -0.84 -16.32
C LEU A 304 8.44 0.03 -15.34
N GLY A 305 8.20 -0.47 -14.13
CA GLY A 305 7.32 0.18 -13.15
C GLY A 305 5.87 0.13 -13.61
N CYS A 306 5.36 -1.08 -13.87
CA CYS A 306 4.06 -1.29 -14.48
C CYS A 306 2.87 -0.84 -13.62
N GLY A 307 3.09 -0.60 -12.31
CA GLY A 307 2.07 -0.15 -11.39
C GLY A 307 0.84 -1.05 -11.39
N THR A 308 -0.34 -0.45 -11.51
CA THR A 308 -1.62 -1.18 -11.63
C THR A 308 -1.89 -1.74 -13.03
N GLY A 309 -0.96 -1.58 -13.99
CA GLY A 309 -1.06 -2.20 -15.32
C GLY A 309 -1.80 -1.36 -16.38
N LEU A 310 -1.79 -0.03 -16.26
CA LEU A 310 -2.44 0.85 -17.24
C LEU A 310 -1.81 0.77 -18.64
N VAL A 311 -0.48 0.70 -18.73
CA VAL A 311 0.25 0.56 -20.00
C VAL A 311 -0.02 -0.80 -20.63
N GLY A 312 0.07 -1.88 -19.86
CA GLY A 312 -0.19 -3.23 -20.34
C GLY A 312 -1.58 -3.38 -20.96
N ARG A 313 -2.61 -2.83 -20.30
CA ARG A 313 -3.98 -2.82 -20.84
C ARG A 313 -4.10 -2.09 -22.18
N GLU A 314 -3.40 -0.97 -22.32
CA GLU A 314 -3.42 -0.21 -23.59
C GLU A 314 -2.68 -0.95 -24.72
N LEU A 315 -1.64 -1.75 -24.42
CA LEU A 315 -0.81 -2.45 -25.41
C LEU A 315 -1.24 -3.90 -25.71
N GLU A 316 -2.19 -4.48 -24.96
CA GLU A 316 -2.58 -5.90 -25.09
C GLU A 316 -3.00 -6.31 -26.50
N SER A 317 -3.54 -5.36 -27.30
CA SER A 317 -3.95 -5.61 -28.69
C SER A 317 -2.82 -5.44 -29.73
N THR A 318 -1.65 -4.93 -29.31
CA THR A 318 -0.53 -4.61 -30.23
C THR A 318 0.77 -5.32 -29.89
N SER A 319 1.00 -5.67 -28.62
CA SER A 319 2.14 -6.48 -28.20
C SER A 319 1.71 -7.92 -27.97
N GLN A 320 2.45 -8.89 -28.54
CA GLN A 320 2.12 -10.31 -28.34
C GLN A 320 2.41 -10.75 -26.91
N PHE A 321 3.49 -10.28 -26.32
CA PHE A 321 3.87 -10.57 -24.94
C PHE A 321 4.20 -9.27 -24.18
N ILE A 322 3.65 -9.13 -23.00
CA ILE A 322 3.96 -8.00 -22.11
C ILE A 322 4.41 -8.59 -20.77
N ASP A 323 5.61 -8.25 -20.36
CA ASP A 323 6.11 -8.52 -19.01
C ASP A 323 6.12 -7.20 -18.23
N GLY A 324 5.73 -7.24 -16.94
CA GLY A 324 5.70 -6.08 -16.07
C GLY A 324 6.63 -6.26 -14.87
N VAL A 325 7.36 -5.22 -14.52
CA VAL A 325 8.21 -5.16 -13.31
C VAL A 325 7.76 -4.00 -12.45
N ASP A 326 7.51 -4.25 -11.18
CA ASP A 326 7.23 -3.20 -10.21
C ASP A 326 7.77 -3.55 -8.83
N LEU A 327 8.10 -2.54 -8.04
CA LEU A 327 8.61 -2.70 -6.68
C LEU A 327 7.48 -2.99 -5.69
N SER A 328 6.28 -2.45 -5.92
CA SER A 328 5.12 -2.59 -5.05
C SER A 328 4.34 -3.88 -5.34
N GLN A 329 4.29 -4.76 -4.33
CA GLN A 329 3.48 -5.98 -4.40
C GLN A 329 1.98 -5.66 -4.49
N SER A 330 1.53 -4.59 -3.86
CA SER A 330 0.13 -4.15 -3.87
C SER A 330 -0.29 -3.66 -5.25
N MET A 331 0.59 -2.95 -5.97
CA MET A 331 0.37 -2.55 -7.36
C MET A 331 0.29 -3.76 -8.29
N LEU A 332 1.20 -4.73 -8.14
CA LEU A 332 1.21 -5.94 -8.97
C LEU A 332 -0.06 -6.79 -8.80
N LYS A 333 -0.65 -6.83 -7.60
CA LYS A 333 -1.96 -7.48 -7.40
C LYS A 333 -3.05 -6.85 -8.25
N LYS A 334 -3.07 -5.51 -8.36
CA LYS A 334 -4.02 -4.80 -9.23
C LYS A 334 -3.74 -5.01 -10.72
N ALA A 335 -2.46 -5.06 -11.11
CA ALA A 335 -2.08 -5.37 -12.48
C ALA A 335 -2.51 -6.79 -12.89
N LEU A 336 -2.41 -7.76 -11.98
CA LEU A 336 -2.83 -9.15 -12.21
C LEU A 336 -4.33 -9.25 -12.53
N GLU A 337 -5.17 -8.44 -11.89
CA GLU A 337 -6.62 -8.41 -12.13
C GLU A 337 -6.98 -8.04 -13.58
N LYS A 338 -6.09 -7.34 -14.30
CA LYS A 338 -6.29 -6.89 -15.70
C LYS A 338 -5.99 -7.96 -16.75
N ASN A 339 -5.25 -9.03 -16.38
CA ASN A 339 -4.86 -10.13 -17.26
C ASN A 339 -4.13 -9.74 -18.56
N SER A 340 -3.44 -8.59 -18.57
CA SER A 340 -2.74 -8.05 -19.76
C SER A 340 -1.26 -8.44 -19.81
N TYR A 341 -0.72 -9.06 -18.77
CA TYR A 341 0.70 -9.41 -18.66
C TYR A 341 0.91 -10.92 -18.71
N ARG A 342 1.97 -11.33 -19.43
CA ARG A 342 2.47 -12.71 -19.41
C ARG A 342 3.12 -13.03 -18.05
N ASN A 343 3.99 -12.12 -17.56
CA ASN A 343 4.66 -12.20 -16.28
C ASN A 343 4.58 -10.89 -15.55
N LEU A 344 4.37 -10.95 -14.23
CA LEU A 344 4.46 -9.81 -13.32
C LEU A 344 5.55 -10.12 -12.29
N ILE A 345 6.56 -9.26 -12.22
CA ILE A 345 7.77 -9.47 -11.43
C ILE A 345 7.86 -8.40 -10.34
N ASN A 346 7.92 -8.83 -9.07
CA ASN A 346 8.18 -7.94 -7.94
C ASN A 346 9.69 -7.79 -7.76
N ALA A 347 10.24 -6.68 -8.23
CA ALA A 347 11.66 -6.39 -8.15
C ALA A 347 11.98 -4.89 -8.33
N ASP A 348 13.13 -4.47 -7.82
CA ASP A 348 13.75 -3.20 -8.22
C ASP A 348 14.16 -3.25 -9.69
N LEU A 349 13.92 -2.16 -10.42
CA LEU A 349 14.17 -2.09 -11.86
C LEU A 349 15.63 -2.36 -12.24
N LEU A 350 16.57 -1.72 -11.55
CA LEU A 350 17.97 -1.89 -11.86
C LEU A 350 18.45 -3.29 -11.51
N GLU A 351 17.98 -3.86 -10.41
CA GLU A 351 18.29 -5.25 -10.05
C GLU A 351 17.74 -6.25 -11.05
N TYR A 352 16.52 -6.03 -11.53
CA TYR A 352 15.92 -6.86 -12.56
C TYR A 352 16.71 -6.77 -13.87
N LEU A 353 16.97 -5.55 -14.36
CA LEU A 353 17.74 -5.33 -15.59
C LEU A 353 19.15 -5.91 -15.54
N ARG A 354 19.81 -5.96 -14.36
CA ARG A 354 21.13 -6.59 -14.20
C ARG A 354 21.11 -8.12 -14.30
N LYS A 355 20.00 -8.76 -13.91
CA LYS A 355 19.91 -10.23 -13.74
C LYS A 355 19.10 -10.92 -14.83
N ALA A 356 18.06 -10.28 -15.33
CA ALA A 356 17.14 -10.87 -16.29
C ALA A 356 17.79 -11.07 -17.68
N HIS A 357 17.30 -12.06 -18.40
CA HIS A 357 17.50 -12.18 -19.85
C HIS A 357 16.60 -11.14 -20.53
N LEU A 358 17.18 -10.26 -21.33
CA LEU A 358 16.48 -9.17 -22.00
C LEU A 358 16.42 -9.45 -23.52
N ASP A 359 15.21 -9.60 -24.03
CA ASP A 359 14.93 -9.81 -25.46
C ASP A 359 13.59 -9.18 -25.83
N TYR A 360 13.55 -7.83 -25.80
CA TYR A 360 12.33 -7.05 -25.98
C TYR A 360 12.46 -6.08 -27.16
N ASP A 361 11.34 -5.92 -27.90
CA ASP A 361 11.22 -4.89 -28.94
C ASP A 361 11.01 -3.51 -28.33
N TYR A 362 10.27 -3.44 -27.20
CA TYR A 362 9.96 -2.21 -26.50
C TYR A 362 10.23 -2.33 -25.00
N PHE A 363 10.89 -1.29 -24.47
CA PHE A 363 10.92 -0.95 -23.06
C PHE A 363 10.04 0.27 -22.85
N VAL A 364 9.10 0.20 -21.93
CA VAL A 364 8.16 1.29 -21.66
C VAL A 364 8.27 1.72 -20.19
N ALA A 365 8.26 3.02 -19.94
CA ALA A 365 8.26 3.56 -18.57
C ALA A 365 7.37 4.80 -18.48
N ALA A 366 6.15 4.64 -17.94
CA ALA A 366 5.20 5.72 -17.75
C ALA A 366 5.26 6.23 -16.30
N ASP A 367 5.81 7.43 -16.09
CA ASP A 367 5.98 8.10 -14.79
C ASP A 367 6.84 7.33 -13.76
N VAL A 368 7.82 6.61 -14.23
CA VAL A 368 8.74 5.81 -13.41
C VAL A 368 10.04 6.55 -13.16
N PHE A 369 10.61 7.17 -14.19
CA PHE A 369 11.92 7.82 -14.11
C PHE A 369 11.92 9.07 -13.25
N ILE A 370 10.76 9.54 -12.85
CA ILE A 370 10.61 10.60 -11.85
C ILE A 370 11.08 10.18 -10.44
N TYR A 371 11.35 8.90 -10.20
CA TYR A 371 11.92 8.36 -8.95
C TYR A 371 13.40 7.99 -9.09
N ILE A 372 13.97 8.13 -10.29
CA ILE A 372 15.38 7.84 -10.61
C ILE A 372 16.00 9.11 -11.12
N GLY A 373 16.95 9.69 -10.39
CA GLY A 373 17.65 10.90 -10.81
C GLY A 373 18.69 10.61 -11.88
N ASP A 374 19.64 9.72 -11.59
CA ASP A 374 20.69 9.33 -12.53
C ASP A 374 20.27 8.12 -13.38
N LEU A 375 19.85 8.38 -14.60
CA LEU A 375 19.42 7.35 -15.56
C LEU A 375 20.58 6.64 -16.27
N SER A 376 21.83 6.98 -15.96
CA SER A 376 23.01 6.46 -16.69
C SER A 376 23.07 4.94 -16.69
N GLU A 377 22.87 4.31 -15.54
CA GLU A 377 22.94 2.85 -15.41
C GLU A 377 21.78 2.15 -16.13
N LEU A 378 20.60 2.73 -16.07
CA LEU A 378 19.41 2.18 -16.76
C LEU A 378 19.63 2.18 -18.28
N PHE A 379 20.15 3.27 -18.85
CA PHE A 379 20.46 3.35 -20.28
C PHE A 379 21.55 2.33 -20.68
N ASP A 380 22.60 2.21 -19.86
CA ASP A 380 23.65 1.22 -20.09
C ASP A 380 23.12 -0.22 -20.10
N LEU A 381 22.35 -0.59 -19.08
CA LEU A 381 21.79 -1.93 -18.96
C LEU A 381 20.85 -2.29 -20.12
N ILE A 382 19.98 -1.38 -20.53
CA ILE A 382 19.06 -1.63 -21.64
C ILE A 382 19.81 -1.81 -22.93
N SER A 383 20.72 -0.89 -23.29
CA SER A 383 21.42 -0.95 -24.59
C SER A 383 22.47 -2.05 -24.69
N SER A 384 23.10 -2.42 -23.55
CA SER A 384 24.19 -3.43 -23.57
C SER A 384 23.69 -4.85 -23.36
N ARG A 385 22.49 -5.04 -22.78
CA ARG A 385 22.00 -6.36 -22.38
C ARG A 385 20.80 -6.88 -23.16
N ASN A 386 20.09 -6.01 -23.90
CA ASN A 386 19.03 -6.48 -24.77
C ASN A 386 19.63 -7.21 -25.99
N GLU A 387 19.16 -8.42 -26.29
CA GLU A 387 19.74 -9.26 -27.36
C GLU A 387 19.39 -8.79 -28.76
N ARG A 388 18.33 -8.00 -28.90
CA ARG A 388 17.89 -7.42 -30.17
C ARG A 388 17.99 -5.90 -30.16
N THR A 389 17.92 -5.28 -31.34
CA THR A 389 17.65 -3.84 -31.43
C THR A 389 16.25 -3.57 -30.88
N GLY A 390 16.12 -2.54 -30.08
CA GLY A 390 14.87 -2.23 -29.41
C GLY A 390 14.61 -0.74 -29.32
N LYS A 391 13.47 -0.41 -28.70
CA LYS A 391 13.09 0.98 -28.42
C LYS A 391 12.82 1.17 -26.94
N LEU A 392 13.19 2.34 -26.41
CA LEU A 392 12.86 2.80 -25.07
C LEU A 392 11.89 3.99 -25.19
N VAL A 393 10.67 3.82 -24.72
CA VAL A 393 9.63 4.87 -24.74
C VAL A 393 9.24 5.20 -23.31
N PHE A 394 9.40 6.48 -22.92
CA PHE A 394 9.23 6.86 -21.51
C PHE A 394 8.80 8.30 -21.32
N SER A 395 8.32 8.59 -20.13
CA SER A 395 8.08 9.96 -19.65
C SER A 395 9.05 10.37 -18.54
N THR A 396 9.31 11.66 -18.43
CA THR A 396 10.00 12.31 -17.32
C THR A 396 9.19 13.50 -16.85
N GLU A 397 9.40 13.99 -15.63
CA GLU A 397 9.04 15.37 -15.29
C GLU A 397 10.06 16.28 -15.99
N HIS A 398 9.58 17.17 -16.86
CA HIS A 398 10.46 17.98 -17.72
C HIS A 398 11.01 19.21 -16.98
N SER A 399 12.30 19.47 -17.15
CA SER A 399 12.98 20.65 -16.62
C SER A 399 13.77 21.38 -17.71
N GLU A 400 13.72 22.70 -17.70
CA GLU A 400 14.61 23.55 -18.52
C GLU A 400 16.01 23.68 -17.90
N ILE A 401 16.17 23.33 -16.62
CA ILE A 401 17.46 23.38 -15.91
C ILE A 401 18.30 22.17 -16.33
N LYS A 402 19.50 22.42 -16.84
CA LYS A 402 20.41 21.38 -17.36
C LYS A 402 20.72 20.30 -16.29
N GLY A 403 20.61 19.04 -16.68
CA GLY A 403 20.86 17.89 -15.81
C GLY A 403 19.57 17.26 -15.30
N TYR A 404 19.63 16.64 -14.15
CA TYR A 404 18.48 16.16 -13.38
C TYR A 404 18.49 16.79 -11.98
N HIS A 405 17.31 17.00 -11.42
CA HIS A 405 17.15 17.70 -10.14
C HIS A 405 16.13 16.99 -9.27
N LEU A 406 16.42 16.93 -7.96
CA LEU A 406 15.45 16.50 -6.97
C LEU A 406 14.54 17.68 -6.60
N GLU A 407 13.30 17.60 -6.98
CA GLU A 407 12.28 18.62 -6.72
C GLU A 407 11.75 18.53 -5.28
N LYS A 408 11.15 19.61 -4.78
CA LYS A 408 10.55 19.64 -3.43
C LYS A 408 9.46 18.58 -3.22
N SER A 409 8.87 18.10 -4.32
CA SER A 409 7.92 17.00 -4.32
C SER A 409 8.51 15.65 -3.90
N GLY A 410 9.85 15.51 -3.89
CA GLY A 410 10.55 14.25 -3.70
C GLY A 410 10.71 13.44 -5.00
N ARG A 411 10.33 14.01 -6.15
CA ARG A 411 10.50 13.42 -7.48
C ARG A 411 11.65 14.11 -8.21
N TYR A 412 12.14 13.47 -9.28
CA TYR A 412 13.20 14.03 -10.13
C TYR A 412 12.63 14.59 -11.42
N SER A 413 13.12 15.76 -11.79
CA SER A 413 12.93 16.34 -13.12
C SER A 413 14.19 16.16 -13.97
N HIS A 414 14.02 16.01 -15.28
CA HIS A 414 15.10 15.78 -16.24
C HIS A 414 15.02 16.75 -17.40
N SER A 415 16.16 17.37 -17.74
CA SER A 415 16.23 18.22 -18.93
C SER A 415 16.39 17.41 -20.20
N LYS A 416 15.91 17.95 -21.32
CA LYS A 416 16.16 17.37 -22.64
C LYS A 416 17.65 17.18 -22.92
N SER A 417 18.46 18.17 -22.58
CA SER A 417 19.92 18.12 -22.79
C SER A 417 20.61 17.00 -21.98
N TYR A 418 20.07 16.62 -20.83
CA TYR A 418 20.56 15.47 -20.08
C TYR A 418 20.25 14.15 -20.79
N ILE A 419 19.03 13.99 -21.29
CA ILE A 419 18.66 12.79 -22.05
C ILE A 419 19.47 12.70 -23.36
N GLU A 420 19.67 13.81 -24.06
CA GLU A 420 20.53 13.86 -25.26
C GLU A 420 21.97 13.43 -24.96
N ALA A 421 22.52 13.83 -23.81
CA ALA A 421 23.86 13.40 -23.38
C ALA A 421 23.93 11.88 -23.10
N LEU A 422 22.90 11.31 -22.48
CA LEU A 422 22.77 9.86 -22.27
C LEU A 422 22.66 9.11 -23.60
N CYS A 423 21.83 9.60 -24.52
CA CYS A 423 21.67 9.02 -25.84
C CYS A 423 23.03 8.95 -26.56
N LYS A 424 23.79 10.05 -26.57
CA LYS A 424 25.13 10.08 -27.17
C LYS A 424 26.09 9.08 -26.52
N LYS A 425 26.06 8.99 -25.19
CA LYS A 425 26.96 8.12 -24.41
C LYS A 425 26.67 6.64 -24.64
N TYR A 426 25.39 6.25 -24.65
CA TYR A 426 24.94 4.86 -24.69
C TYR A 426 24.41 4.44 -26.07
N ARG A 427 24.67 5.26 -27.12
CA ARG A 427 24.34 4.97 -28.53
C ARG A 427 22.85 4.82 -28.83
N PHE A 428 22.01 5.57 -28.14
CA PHE A 428 20.60 5.72 -28.51
C PHE A 428 20.41 6.81 -29.56
N SER A 429 19.42 6.62 -30.42
CA SER A 429 18.93 7.64 -31.37
C SER A 429 17.56 8.14 -30.89
N ILE A 430 17.38 9.47 -30.89
CA ILE A 430 16.08 10.06 -30.50
C ILE A 430 15.17 10.04 -31.74
N ASN A 431 14.10 9.23 -31.68
CA ASN A 431 13.08 9.17 -32.72
C ASN A 431 12.00 10.22 -32.52
N HIS A 432 11.62 10.45 -31.27
CA HIS A 432 10.60 11.42 -30.89
C HIS A 432 10.95 12.12 -29.57
N PHE A 433 10.64 13.41 -29.51
CA PHE A 433 10.55 14.19 -28.28
C PHE A 433 9.41 15.19 -28.38
N SER A 434 8.54 15.18 -27.37
CA SER A 434 7.51 16.20 -27.18
C SER A 434 7.31 16.49 -25.71
N THR A 435 6.62 17.58 -25.42
CA THR A 435 6.16 17.87 -24.06
C THR A 435 4.65 17.75 -24.00
N ALA A 436 4.13 17.23 -22.89
CA ALA A 436 2.71 17.09 -22.62
C ALA A 436 2.38 17.57 -21.20
N ASP A 437 1.11 17.83 -20.93
CA ASP A 437 0.66 18.07 -19.57
C ASP A 437 0.65 16.76 -18.82
N LEU A 438 1.42 16.69 -17.72
CA LEU A 438 1.61 15.49 -16.93
C LEU A 438 0.44 15.28 -15.97
N ARG A 439 0.28 16.22 -15.04
CA ARG A 439 -0.76 16.27 -14.02
C ARG A 439 -0.84 17.67 -13.42
N LYS A 440 -1.95 17.99 -12.77
CA LYS A 440 -2.06 19.23 -11.99
C LYS A 440 -1.44 19.05 -10.60
N GLU A 441 -0.60 20.01 -10.21
CA GLU A 441 -0.08 20.15 -8.87
C GLU A 441 -0.26 21.61 -8.42
N ASN A 442 -0.95 21.85 -7.32
CA ASN A 442 -1.30 23.19 -6.84
C ASN A 442 -1.96 24.09 -7.91
N GLY A 443 -2.82 23.51 -8.75
CA GLY A 443 -3.54 24.21 -9.81
C GLY A 443 -2.76 24.48 -11.09
N VAL A 444 -1.46 24.13 -11.14
CA VAL A 444 -0.59 24.30 -12.33
C VAL A 444 -0.28 22.91 -12.93
N PHE A 445 -0.32 22.82 -14.27
CA PHE A 445 0.14 21.61 -14.95
C PHE A 445 1.65 21.51 -14.94
N LEU A 446 2.17 20.41 -14.38
CA LEU A 446 3.55 20.00 -14.60
C LEU A 446 3.70 19.47 -16.03
N LYS A 447 4.86 19.72 -16.63
CA LYS A 447 5.16 19.24 -17.98
C LYS A 447 5.88 17.91 -17.92
N ALA A 448 5.43 16.96 -18.72
CA ALA A 448 6.18 15.75 -19.02
C ALA A 448 7.05 15.95 -20.25
N GLY A 449 8.26 15.40 -20.26
CA GLY A 449 9.00 15.10 -21.47
C GLY A 449 8.67 13.69 -21.92
N ILE A 450 8.17 13.52 -23.12
CA ILE A 450 7.86 12.23 -23.76
C ILE A 450 8.94 11.90 -24.76
N TYR A 451 9.57 10.76 -24.62
CA TYR A 451 10.69 10.34 -25.45
C TYR A 451 10.40 8.98 -26.09
N SER A 452 10.81 8.82 -27.36
CA SER A 452 11.02 7.52 -28.01
C SER A 452 12.44 7.47 -28.53
N LEU A 453 13.18 6.47 -28.09
CA LEU A 453 14.58 6.24 -28.41
C LEU A 453 14.74 4.86 -29.04
N SER A 454 15.65 4.70 -30.01
CA SER A 454 16.08 3.40 -30.56
C SER A 454 17.55 3.13 -30.27
N PHE A 455 17.90 1.87 -30.07
CA PHE A 455 19.28 1.41 -29.78
C PHE A 455 19.60 0.11 -30.47
#